data_cf6e8bd5889474f6dc30f53a009c8c78
#
_entry.id   cf6e8bd5889474f6dc30f53a009c8c78
#
_cell.length_a   1.000
_cell.length_b   1.000
_cell.length_c   1.000
_cell.angle_alpha   90.00
_cell.angle_beta   90.00
_cell.angle_gamma   90.00
#
_symmetry.space_group_name_H-M   'P 1'
#
loop_
_entity.id
_entity.type
_entity.pdbx_description
1 polymer ?
#
loop_
_entity_poly.entity_id
_entity_poly.type
_entity_poly.pdbx_seq_one_letter_code
_entity_poly.pdbx_strand_id
1 'polypeptide(L)'
;MKQYLDLLRHIMDDGVVKHDRTGVGTKSVFGWQMRFDLSEGFPLLTTKKVFLKGIIHELLWFISGSTNIKYLLDNNVHIWDEWADENGDLGPVYGHQWRSWPAPDGRSIDQLGNVIDLIRNHPDSRRMLVCAWNPGEVDKMALPPCHCLFQFYVADGKLSCQLYQRSADTFLGVPFNIASYALLTMMIAQTSGLEPGEFIHTTGDTHIYLNHFDQVNEQLSRTPRPLPRMIINPEVKSVFDFKAEDFTLEGYDPWPAIKAPVAV
;
A
#
# COMPACT_ATOMS: atom_id res chain seq x y z
N MET A 1 5.31 14.77 4.00
CA MET A 1 6.15 13.55 4.17
C MET A 1 7.10 13.59 5.38
N LYS A 2 6.97 14.60 6.25
CA LYS A 2 7.77 14.69 7.50
C LYS A 2 7.58 13.46 8.39
N GLN A 3 6.33 13.01 8.57
CA GLN A 3 5.96 11.86 9.41
C GLN A 3 6.67 10.56 9.00
N TYR A 4 6.97 10.36 7.72
CA TYR A 4 7.77 9.21 7.26
C TYR A 4 9.26 9.38 7.61
N LEU A 5 9.82 10.57 7.47
CA LEU A 5 11.22 10.82 7.86
C LEU A 5 11.41 10.75 9.38
N ASP A 6 10.41 11.16 10.14
CA ASP A 6 10.42 11.03 11.61
C ASP A 6 10.41 9.54 12.03
N LEU A 7 9.67 8.68 11.31
CA LEU A 7 9.72 7.24 11.50
C LEU A 7 11.12 6.66 11.22
N LEU A 8 11.74 7.04 10.09
CA LEU A 8 13.11 6.60 9.79
C LEU A 8 14.09 6.98 10.91
N ARG A 9 14.05 8.24 11.40
CA ARG A 9 14.90 8.69 12.50
C ARG A 9 14.63 7.89 13.77
N HIS A 10 13.36 7.73 14.13
CA HIS A 10 13.00 6.97 15.32
C HIS A 10 13.52 5.53 15.28
N ILE A 11 13.42 4.82 14.14
CA ILE A 11 13.99 3.48 14.02
C ILE A 11 15.53 3.53 14.13
N MET A 12 16.17 4.50 13.48
CA MET A 12 17.64 4.63 13.51
C MET A 12 18.18 4.97 14.90
N ASP A 13 17.46 5.76 15.68
CA ASP A 13 17.88 6.20 17.02
C ASP A 13 17.50 5.16 18.10
N ASP A 14 16.23 4.77 18.15
CA ASP A 14 15.62 4.05 19.27
C ASP A 14 15.33 2.56 18.98
N GLY A 15 15.43 2.13 17.71
CA GLY A 15 15.10 0.76 17.31
C GLY A 15 16.02 -0.29 17.91
N VAL A 16 15.47 -1.50 18.08
CA VAL A 16 16.22 -2.68 18.58
C VAL A 16 16.69 -3.53 17.42
N VAL A 17 17.96 -3.96 17.47
CA VAL A 17 18.51 -4.88 16.46
C VAL A 17 17.98 -6.29 16.72
N LYS A 18 17.47 -6.91 15.65
CA LYS A 18 16.90 -8.26 15.66
C LYS A 18 17.46 -9.09 14.50
N HIS A 19 17.52 -10.40 14.72
CA HIS A 19 17.68 -11.36 13.63
C HIS A 19 16.36 -11.53 12.90
N ASP A 20 16.42 -11.80 11.61
CA ASP A 20 15.25 -12.04 10.77
C ASP A 20 15.43 -13.29 9.89
N ARG A 21 14.37 -13.69 9.19
CA ARG A 21 14.36 -14.89 8.32
C ARG A 21 15.38 -14.79 7.18
N THR A 22 15.64 -13.60 6.68
CA THR A 22 16.56 -13.39 5.53
C THR A 22 18.04 -13.48 5.92
N GLY A 23 18.35 -13.48 7.21
CA GLY A 23 19.72 -13.49 7.73
C GLY A 23 20.44 -12.14 7.63
N VAL A 24 19.84 -11.11 7.03
CA VAL A 24 20.40 -9.75 6.96
C VAL A 24 20.38 -9.06 8.31
N GLY A 25 19.35 -9.31 9.11
CA GLY A 25 19.05 -8.61 10.35
C GLY A 25 18.35 -7.28 10.11
N THR A 26 17.62 -6.83 11.12
CA THR A 26 16.85 -5.59 11.10
C THR A 26 17.06 -4.76 12.34
N LYS A 27 16.88 -3.44 12.24
CA LYS A 27 16.65 -2.55 13.38
C LYS A 27 15.18 -2.14 13.35
N SER A 28 14.43 -2.36 14.44
CA SER A 28 12.96 -2.22 14.44
C SER A 28 12.40 -1.59 15.70
N VAL A 29 11.21 -0.98 15.53
CA VAL A 29 10.32 -0.58 16.61
C VAL A 29 9.00 -1.34 16.45
N PHE A 30 8.24 -1.50 17.53
CA PHE A 30 6.94 -2.17 17.49
C PHE A 30 5.81 -1.17 17.71
N GLY A 31 5.01 -0.96 16.67
CA GLY A 31 3.88 -0.04 16.67
C GLY A 31 4.28 1.40 16.31
N TRP A 32 3.75 1.90 15.21
CA TRP A 32 3.86 3.29 14.77
C TRP A 32 2.64 3.69 13.97
N GLN A 33 2.28 4.97 13.99
CA GLN A 33 1.20 5.49 13.18
C GLN A 33 1.60 6.78 12.48
N MET A 34 1.32 6.88 11.18
CA MET A 34 1.47 8.08 10.36
C MET A 34 0.12 8.51 9.81
N ARG A 35 -0.08 9.81 9.66
CA ARG A 35 -1.28 10.40 9.05
C ARG A 35 -0.89 11.29 7.88
N PHE A 36 -1.65 11.18 6.80
CA PHE A 36 -1.45 11.91 5.57
C PHE A 36 -2.78 12.55 5.16
N ASP A 37 -2.87 13.87 5.23
CA ASP A 37 -4.02 14.62 4.72
C ASP A 37 -3.93 14.64 3.19
N LEU A 38 -4.89 13.99 2.53
CA LEU A 38 -4.88 13.86 1.06
C LEU A 38 -5.28 15.16 0.35
N SER A 39 -5.78 16.14 1.09
CA SER A 39 -6.04 17.50 0.56
C SER A 39 -4.76 18.31 0.36
N GLU A 40 -3.66 17.98 1.09
CA GLU A 40 -2.37 18.65 0.96
C GLU A 40 -1.56 18.20 -0.27
N GLY A 41 -1.96 17.11 -0.92
CA GLY A 41 -1.31 16.52 -2.08
C GLY A 41 -1.19 15.00 -1.98
N PHE A 42 -0.70 14.38 -3.05
CA PHE A 42 -0.51 12.93 -3.10
C PHE A 42 0.75 12.52 -2.31
N PRO A 43 0.66 11.65 -1.31
CA PRO A 43 1.78 11.33 -0.42
C PRO A 43 2.81 10.39 -1.08
N LEU A 44 3.40 10.83 -2.18
CA LEU A 44 4.52 10.18 -2.84
C LEU A 44 5.84 10.82 -2.38
N LEU A 45 6.80 10.01 -1.92
CA LEU A 45 8.06 10.52 -1.40
C LEU A 45 8.80 11.40 -2.41
N THR A 46 9.32 12.54 -1.92
CA THR A 46 10.16 13.44 -2.71
C THR A 46 11.64 13.38 -2.30
N THR A 47 11.97 12.78 -1.16
CA THR A 47 13.37 12.57 -0.71
C THR A 47 14.09 11.45 -1.45
N LYS A 48 13.36 10.62 -2.16
CA LYS A 48 13.87 9.71 -3.20
C LYS A 48 12.78 9.46 -4.23
N LYS A 49 13.17 9.23 -5.49
CA LYS A 49 12.22 8.87 -6.55
C LYS A 49 11.64 7.48 -6.29
N VAL A 50 10.31 7.39 -6.34
CA VAL A 50 9.54 6.14 -6.18
C VAL A 50 8.98 5.70 -7.53
N PHE A 51 8.89 4.38 -7.76
CA PHE A 51 8.41 3.78 -9.01
C PHE A 51 6.88 3.76 -9.05
N LEU A 52 6.26 4.93 -9.34
CA LEU A 52 4.81 5.09 -9.36
C LEU A 52 4.10 4.15 -10.33
N LYS A 53 4.68 3.88 -11.51
CA LYS A 53 4.08 2.94 -12.47
C LYS A 53 3.85 1.56 -11.83
N GLY A 54 4.83 1.07 -11.07
CA GLY A 54 4.68 -0.19 -10.32
C GLY A 54 3.54 -0.15 -9.31
N ILE A 55 3.42 0.94 -8.57
CA ILE A 55 2.35 1.14 -7.57
C ILE A 55 0.96 1.11 -8.21
N ILE A 56 0.77 1.84 -9.32
CA ILE A 56 -0.52 1.89 -10.02
C ILE A 56 -0.91 0.51 -10.54
N HIS A 57 -0.01 -0.17 -11.24
CA HIS A 57 -0.31 -1.48 -11.80
C HIS A 57 -0.52 -2.55 -10.73
N GLU A 58 0.25 -2.53 -9.63
CA GLU A 58 0.04 -3.45 -8.50
C GLU A 58 -1.34 -3.23 -7.86
N LEU A 59 -1.73 -1.98 -7.62
CA LEU A 59 -3.03 -1.68 -7.03
C LEU A 59 -4.18 -2.13 -7.95
N LEU A 60 -4.10 -1.87 -9.25
CA LEU A 60 -5.10 -2.33 -10.22
C LEU A 60 -5.16 -3.87 -10.28
N TRP A 61 -4.02 -4.52 -10.19
CA TRP A 61 -3.93 -5.97 -10.12
C TRP A 61 -4.58 -6.54 -8.86
N PHE A 62 -4.37 -5.93 -7.68
CA PHE A 62 -5.08 -6.31 -6.45
C PHE A 62 -6.59 -6.11 -6.58
N ILE A 63 -7.03 -4.97 -7.12
CA ILE A 63 -8.46 -4.65 -7.33
C ILE A 63 -9.12 -5.65 -8.29
N SER A 64 -8.39 -6.17 -9.27
CA SER A 64 -8.90 -7.19 -10.21
C SER A 64 -9.17 -8.54 -9.54
N GLY A 65 -8.57 -8.82 -8.38
CA GLY A 65 -8.65 -10.12 -7.70
C GLY A 65 -7.73 -11.19 -8.28
N SER A 66 -6.90 -10.84 -9.27
CA SER A 66 -5.95 -11.78 -9.87
C SER A 66 -4.80 -12.13 -8.92
N THR A 67 -4.31 -13.36 -9.01
CA THR A 67 -3.13 -13.86 -8.30
C THR A 67 -1.96 -14.13 -9.23
N ASN A 68 -2.22 -14.13 -10.54
CA ASN A 68 -1.20 -14.36 -11.56
C ASN A 68 -0.53 -13.05 -11.98
N ILE A 69 0.79 -13.02 -11.99
CA ILE A 69 1.59 -11.82 -12.28
C ILE A 69 1.65 -11.46 -13.77
N LYS A 70 1.03 -12.23 -14.66
CA LYS A 70 1.06 -11.96 -16.09
C LYS A 70 0.68 -10.51 -16.46
N TYR A 71 -0.36 -9.96 -15.82
CA TYR A 71 -0.75 -8.56 -16.03
C TYR A 71 0.39 -7.59 -15.69
N LEU A 72 1.14 -7.85 -14.61
CA LEU A 72 2.28 -7.02 -14.20
C LEU A 72 3.41 -7.13 -15.22
N LEU A 73 3.74 -8.35 -15.67
CA LEU A 73 4.78 -8.59 -16.68
C LEU A 73 4.44 -7.93 -18.03
N ASP A 74 3.20 -8.07 -18.50
CA ASP A 74 2.71 -7.43 -19.74
C ASP A 74 2.84 -5.90 -19.68
N ASN A 75 2.84 -5.32 -18.46
CA ASN A 75 3.05 -3.89 -18.23
C ASN A 75 4.48 -3.53 -17.81
N ASN A 76 5.44 -4.47 -17.91
CA ASN A 76 6.83 -4.27 -17.51
C ASN A 76 6.98 -3.82 -16.05
N VAL A 77 6.29 -4.53 -15.15
CA VAL A 77 6.36 -4.40 -13.68
C VAL A 77 6.80 -5.73 -13.10
N HIS A 78 7.98 -5.76 -12.47
CA HIS A 78 8.70 -6.97 -12.07
C HIS A 78 8.85 -7.11 -10.56
N ILE A 79 7.99 -6.45 -9.79
CA ILE A 79 8.11 -6.38 -8.32
C ILE A 79 7.65 -7.65 -7.60
N TRP A 80 7.09 -8.62 -8.32
CA TRP A 80 6.59 -9.89 -7.78
C TRP A 80 7.25 -11.13 -8.40
N ASP A 81 8.20 -10.96 -9.33
CA ASP A 81 8.82 -12.06 -10.08
C ASP A 81 9.46 -13.12 -9.19
N GLU A 82 10.10 -12.71 -8.07
CA GLU A 82 10.87 -13.59 -7.18
C GLU A 82 9.97 -14.54 -6.36
N TRP A 83 8.66 -14.25 -6.24
CA TRP A 83 7.72 -15.03 -5.44
C TRP A 83 6.76 -15.89 -6.27
N ALA A 84 6.64 -15.61 -7.57
CA ALA A 84 5.74 -16.33 -8.44
C ALA A 84 6.26 -17.75 -8.74
N ASP A 85 5.33 -18.70 -8.84
CA ASP A 85 5.64 -20.06 -9.29
C ASP A 85 5.95 -20.11 -10.80
N GLU A 86 6.21 -21.30 -11.33
CA GLU A 86 6.52 -21.54 -12.74
C GLU A 86 5.39 -21.13 -13.71
N ASN A 87 4.16 -21.00 -13.22
CA ASN A 87 2.98 -20.56 -13.96
C ASN A 87 2.71 -19.06 -13.78
N GLY A 88 3.51 -18.36 -12.97
CA GLY A 88 3.33 -16.96 -12.62
C GLY A 88 2.27 -16.71 -11.56
N ASP A 89 1.88 -17.72 -10.78
CA ASP A 89 0.87 -17.61 -9.73
C ASP A 89 1.51 -17.42 -8.35
N LEU A 90 0.83 -16.67 -7.47
CA LEU A 90 1.26 -16.37 -6.11
C LEU A 90 0.39 -17.05 -5.04
N GLY A 91 -0.59 -17.86 -5.45
CA GLY A 91 -1.62 -18.38 -4.55
C GLY A 91 -2.61 -17.28 -4.12
N PRO A 92 -3.45 -17.55 -3.10
CA PRO A 92 -4.58 -16.69 -2.76
C PRO A 92 -4.17 -15.40 -2.01
N VAL A 93 -3.22 -14.62 -2.58
CA VAL A 93 -2.70 -13.37 -2.00
C VAL A 93 -3.69 -12.20 -2.16
N TYR A 94 -3.48 -11.13 -1.46
CA TYR A 94 -4.15 -9.82 -1.46
C TYR A 94 -5.43 -9.69 -2.28
N GLY A 95 -5.33 -9.61 -3.60
CA GLY A 95 -6.47 -9.40 -4.50
C GLY A 95 -7.50 -10.52 -4.42
N HIS A 96 -7.06 -11.77 -4.30
CA HIS A 96 -7.97 -12.89 -4.09
C HIS A 96 -8.77 -12.72 -2.79
N GLN A 97 -8.11 -12.40 -1.68
CA GLN A 97 -8.79 -12.19 -0.41
C GLN A 97 -9.75 -10.99 -0.46
N TRP A 98 -9.38 -9.91 -1.14
CA TRP A 98 -10.23 -8.73 -1.27
C TRP A 98 -11.50 -8.98 -2.07
N ARG A 99 -11.42 -9.83 -3.12
CA ARG A 99 -12.46 -10.00 -4.12
C ARG A 99 -13.17 -11.36 -4.09
N SER A 100 -12.56 -12.35 -3.45
CA SER A 100 -13.03 -13.73 -3.51
C SER A 100 -12.75 -14.50 -2.22
N TRP A 101 -12.98 -13.86 -1.06
CA TRP A 101 -12.76 -14.54 0.23
C TRP A 101 -13.63 -15.78 0.36
N PRO A 102 -13.04 -16.99 0.59
CA PRO A 102 -13.81 -18.23 0.70
C PRO A 102 -14.58 -18.30 2.02
N ALA A 103 -15.89 -18.46 1.95
CA ALA A 103 -16.74 -18.71 3.11
C ALA A 103 -16.94 -20.21 3.35
N PRO A 104 -17.15 -20.66 4.62
CA PRO A 104 -17.35 -22.09 4.95
C PRO A 104 -18.54 -22.73 4.26
N ASP A 105 -19.54 -21.96 3.84
CA ASP A 105 -20.72 -22.41 3.11
C ASP A 105 -20.52 -22.49 1.58
N GLY A 106 -19.30 -22.30 1.11
CA GLY A 106 -18.92 -22.35 -0.31
C GLY A 106 -19.18 -21.06 -1.09
N ARG A 107 -19.67 -19.99 -0.46
CA ARG A 107 -19.77 -18.68 -1.11
C ARG A 107 -18.41 -18.02 -1.26
N SER A 108 -18.27 -17.20 -2.29
CA SER A 108 -17.18 -16.25 -2.44
C SER A 108 -17.65 -14.87 -2.00
N ILE A 109 -16.89 -14.20 -1.13
CA ILE A 109 -17.23 -12.89 -0.59
C ILE A 109 -16.32 -11.85 -1.24
N ASP A 110 -16.93 -10.91 -1.98
CA ASP A 110 -16.26 -9.71 -2.48
C ASP A 110 -16.23 -8.63 -1.39
N GLN A 111 -15.19 -8.64 -0.56
CA GLN A 111 -15.05 -7.69 0.54
C GLN A 111 -14.97 -6.24 0.03
N LEU A 112 -14.20 -6.00 -1.04
CA LEU A 112 -14.00 -4.66 -1.60
C LEU A 112 -15.30 -4.12 -2.20
N GLY A 113 -16.03 -4.93 -2.96
CA GLY A 113 -17.34 -4.57 -3.50
C GLY A 113 -18.33 -4.23 -2.39
N ASN A 114 -18.41 -5.07 -1.35
CA ASN A 114 -19.27 -4.86 -0.19
C ASN A 114 -18.95 -3.56 0.57
N VAL A 115 -17.66 -3.24 0.72
CA VAL A 115 -17.22 -2.00 1.39
C VAL A 115 -17.61 -0.77 0.58
N ILE A 116 -17.45 -0.80 -0.75
CA ILE A 116 -17.85 0.30 -1.64
C ILE A 116 -19.37 0.52 -1.57
N ASP A 117 -20.14 -0.56 -1.51
CA ASP A 117 -21.59 -0.49 -1.34
C ASP A 117 -21.96 0.13 0.02
N LEU A 118 -21.28 -0.25 1.10
CA LEU A 118 -21.49 0.36 2.42
C LEU A 118 -21.13 1.86 2.42
N ILE A 119 -20.03 2.26 1.79
CA ILE A 119 -19.62 3.68 1.70
C ILE A 119 -20.73 4.52 1.02
N ARG A 120 -21.33 3.99 -0.04
CA ARG A 120 -22.37 4.69 -0.82
C ARG A 120 -23.72 4.73 -0.12
N ASN A 121 -24.15 3.61 0.46
CA ASN A 121 -25.52 3.42 0.92
C ASN A 121 -25.67 3.50 2.44
N HIS A 122 -24.58 3.29 3.19
CA HIS A 122 -24.56 3.26 4.65
C HIS A 122 -23.28 3.92 5.20
N PRO A 123 -23.04 5.22 4.92
CA PRO A 123 -21.76 5.89 5.24
C PRO A 123 -21.41 5.91 6.72
N ASP A 124 -22.39 5.77 7.62
CA ASP A 124 -22.17 5.68 9.07
C ASP A 124 -21.77 4.28 9.56
N SER A 125 -21.63 3.30 8.65
CA SER A 125 -21.25 1.92 8.98
C SER A 125 -19.84 1.85 9.57
N ARG A 126 -19.70 1.09 10.67
CA ARG A 126 -18.39 0.75 11.25
C ARG A 126 -17.82 -0.57 10.71
N ARG A 127 -18.44 -1.13 9.67
CA ARG A 127 -18.11 -2.44 9.09
C ARG A 127 -17.41 -2.33 7.73
N MET A 128 -16.92 -1.15 7.38
CA MET A 128 -16.20 -0.88 6.13
C MET A 128 -14.76 -1.37 6.22
N LEU A 129 -14.58 -2.69 6.32
CA LEU A 129 -13.29 -3.34 6.56
C LEU A 129 -13.03 -4.41 5.50
N VAL A 130 -11.79 -4.43 4.99
CA VAL A 130 -11.26 -5.47 4.08
C VAL A 130 -10.05 -6.11 4.75
N CYS A 131 -10.02 -7.46 4.80
CA CYS A 131 -8.95 -8.23 5.40
C CYS A 131 -8.28 -9.11 4.34
N ALA A 132 -6.94 -9.06 4.28
CA ALA A 132 -6.14 -9.94 3.44
C ALA A 132 -5.54 -11.12 4.23
N TRP A 133 -5.50 -11.01 5.57
CA TRP A 133 -4.96 -12.06 6.43
C TRP A 133 -6.00 -13.14 6.69
N ASN A 134 -5.90 -14.25 5.93
CA ASN A 134 -6.77 -15.41 6.08
C ASN A 134 -5.99 -16.58 6.70
N PRO A 135 -6.16 -16.88 8.01
CA PRO A 135 -5.43 -17.97 8.67
C PRO A 135 -5.68 -19.36 8.03
N GLY A 136 -6.79 -19.54 7.34
CA GLY A 136 -7.12 -20.80 6.66
C GLY A 136 -6.41 -20.99 5.31
N GLU A 137 -5.76 -19.94 4.79
CA GLU A 137 -5.12 -19.96 3.47
C GLU A 137 -3.71 -19.38 3.45
N VAL A 138 -3.24 -18.79 4.56
CA VAL A 138 -1.92 -18.12 4.62
C VAL A 138 -0.76 -19.03 4.20
N ASP A 139 -0.85 -20.32 4.48
CA ASP A 139 0.16 -21.32 4.11
C ASP A 139 0.16 -21.68 2.61
N LYS A 140 -0.87 -21.25 1.87
CA LYS A 140 -0.96 -21.43 0.41
C LYS A 140 -0.45 -20.22 -0.36
N MET A 141 -0.11 -19.12 0.35
CA MET A 141 0.34 -17.87 -0.25
C MET A 141 1.86 -17.89 -0.44
N ALA A 142 2.35 -17.51 -1.60
CA ALA A 142 3.78 -17.37 -1.86
C ALA A 142 4.43 -16.37 -0.90
N LEU A 143 3.69 -15.33 -0.52
CA LEU A 143 4.09 -14.35 0.51
C LEU A 143 2.88 -14.00 1.39
N PRO A 144 2.90 -14.33 2.70
CA PRO A 144 1.87 -13.91 3.63
C PRO A 144 1.69 -12.39 3.69
N PRO A 145 0.45 -11.86 3.66
CA PRO A 145 0.21 -10.44 3.54
C PRO A 145 0.89 -9.61 4.63
N CYS A 146 1.70 -8.62 4.24
CA CYS A 146 2.28 -7.64 5.15
C CYS A 146 1.25 -6.61 5.58
N HIS A 147 0.50 -6.03 4.63
CA HIS A 147 -0.64 -5.15 4.89
C HIS A 147 -1.90 -6.02 5.04
N CYS A 148 -2.29 -6.22 6.31
CA CYS A 148 -3.23 -7.28 6.70
C CYS A 148 -4.69 -6.89 6.54
N LEU A 149 -5.04 -5.65 6.89
CA LEU A 149 -6.40 -5.14 6.82
C LEU A 149 -6.42 -3.62 6.67
N PHE A 150 -7.48 -3.13 6.06
CA PHE A 150 -7.75 -1.70 6.01
C PHE A 150 -9.24 -1.43 6.25
N GLN A 151 -9.52 -0.26 6.81
CA GLN A 151 -10.86 0.19 7.17
C GLN A 151 -11.09 1.59 6.63
N PHE A 152 -12.30 1.84 6.13
CA PHE A 152 -12.73 3.16 5.70
C PHE A 152 -13.61 3.83 6.75
N TYR A 153 -13.62 5.16 6.70
CA TYR A 153 -14.43 6.02 7.53
C TYR A 153 -14.92 7.22 6.71
N VAL A 154 -16.23 7.48 6.79
CA VAL A 154 -16.85 8.63 6.13
C VAL A 154 -17.28 9.64 7.17
N ALA A 155 -16.85 10.88 7.03
CA ALA A 155 -17.27 12.01 7.84
C ALA A 155 -17.15 13.31 7.06
N ASP A 156 -18.09 14.23 7.26
CA ASP A 156 -18.08 15.57 6.65
C ASP A 156 -17.89 15.56 5.12
N GLY A 157 -18.47 14.57 4.44
CA GLY A 157 -18.37 14.39 2.99
C GLY A 157 -16.99 13.89 2.52
N LYS A 158 -16.13 13.44 3.43
CA LYS A 158 -14.78 12.93 3.13
C LYS A 158 -14.66 11.45 3.45
N LEU A 159 -13.85 10.74 2.64
CA LEU A 159 -13.46 9.35 2.85
C LEU A 159 -12.04 9.27 3.36
N SER A 160 -11.85 8.66 4.52
CA SER A 160 -10.54 8.33 5.10
C SER A 160 -10.32 6.82 5.12
N CYS A 161 -9.05 6.40 5.07
CA CYS A 161 -8.65 4.99 5.14
C CYS A 161 -7.59 4.79 6.20
N GLN A 162 -7.72 3.74 7.02
CA GLN A 162 -6.68 3.29 7.95
C GLN A 162 -6.21 1.90 7.54
N LEU A 163 -4.91 1.75 7.30
CA LEU A 163 -4.23 0.49 7.05
C LEU A 163 -3.55 -0.01 8.32
N TYR A 164 -3.67 -1.31 8.62
CA TYR A 164 -2.76 -2.02 9.53
C TYR A 164 -1.82 -2.91 8.73
N GLN A 165 -0.51 -2.67 8.88
CA GLN A 165 0.57 -3.44 8.28
C GLN A 165 1.38 -4.12 9.38
N ARG A 166 1.35 -5.47 9.46
CA ARG A 166 2.02 -6.26 10.50
C ARG A 166 3.54 -6.24 10.40
N SER A 167 4.08 -6.11 9.21
CA SER A 167 5.51 -6.12 8.90
C SER A 167 5.80 -5.06 7.85
N ALA A 168 6.65 -4.09 8.21
CA ALA A 168 6.86 -2.89 7.42
C ALA A 168 8.35 -2.63 7.17
N ASP A 169 8.84 -3.09 6.00
CA ASP A 169 10.13 -2.62 5.47
C ASP A 169 10.01 -1.13 5.17
N THR A 170 10.57 -0.33 6.07
CA THR A 170 10.36 1.12 6.05
C THR A 170 11.09 1.78 4.90
N PHE A 171 12.18 1.20 4.41
CA PHE A 171 12.95 1.83 3.34
C PHE A 171 12.39 1.52 1.93
N LEU A 172 12.11 0.25 1.60
CA LEU A 172 11.63 -0.15 0.28
C LEU A 172 10.11 -0.23 0.21
N GLY A 173 9.46 -0.94 1.12
CA GLY A 173 8.04 -1.28 1.05
C GLY A 173 7.10 -0.16 1.48
N VAL A 174 7.33 0.46 2.63
CA VAL A 174 6.42 1.48 3.20
C VAL A 174 6.12 2.64 2.24
N PRO A 175 7.06 3.20 1.46
CA PRO A 175 6.76 4.23 0.46
C PRO A 175 5.75 3.80 -0.60
N PHE A 176 5.81 2.54 -1.04
CA PHE A 176 4.85 1.95 -1.97
C PHE A 176 3.47 1.82 -1.32
N ASN A 177 3.42 1.30 -0.09
CA ASN A 177 2.16 1.09 0.62
C ASN A 177 1.44 2.41 0.92
N ILE A 178 2.17 3.47 1.33
CA ILE A 178 1.60 4.81 1.54
C ILE A 178 0.91 5.30 0.26
N ALA A 179 1.61 5.29 -0.86
CA ALA A 179 1.09 5.79 -2.12
C ALA A 179 -0.05 4.91 -2.67
N SER A 180 0.06 3.58 -2.54
CA SER A 180 -0.96 2.64 -3.01
C SER A 180 -2.30 2.82 -2.27
N TYR A 181 -2.29 2.88 -0.94
CA TYR A 181 -3.53 3.04 -0.17
C TYR A 181 -4.08 4.48 -0.20
N ALA A 182 -3.23 5.49 -0.33
CA ALA A 182 -3.67 6.84 -0.62
C ALA A 182 -4.41 6.91 -1.97
N LEU A 183 -3.85 6.27 -3.02
CA LEU A 183 -4.49 6.19 -4.33
C LEU A 183 -5.82 5.43 -4.27
N LEU A 184 -5.87 4.27 -3.60
CA LEU A 184 -7.10 3.51 -3.40
C LEU A 184 -8.18 4.36 -2.71
N THR A 185 -7.81 5.14 -1.70
CA THR A 185 -8.73 6.04 -0.98
C THR A 185 -9.29 7.10 -1.92
N MET A 186 -8.43 7.73 -2.73
CA MET A 186 -8.84 8.75 -3.71
C MET A 186 -9.76 8.17 -4.80
N MET A 187 -9.46 6.97 -5.32
CA MET A 187 -10.28 6.26 -6.32
C MET A 187 -11.68 5.97 -5.79
N ILE A 188 -11.78 5.42 -4.57
CA ILE A 188 -13.07 5.09 -3.94
C ILE A 188 -13.84 6.36 -3.58
N ALA A 189 -13.16 7.39 -3.06
CA ALA A 189 -13.81 8.68 -2.77
C ALA A 189 -14.46 9.26 -4.03
N GLN A 190 -13.69 9.41 -5.13
CA GLN A 190 -14.20 9.91 -6.40
C GLN A 190 -15.42 9.12 -6.92
N THR A 191 -15.31 7.80 -6.97
CA THR A 191 -16.38 6.94 -7.49
C THR A 191 -17.59 6.82 -6.56
N SER A 192 -17.47 7.29 -5.32
CA SER A 192 -18.55 7.34 -4.33
C SER A 192 -19.12 8.75 -4.11
N GLY A 193 -18.62 9.77 -4.84
CA GLY A 193 -19.06 11.15 -4.72
C GLY A 193 -18.60 11.83 -3.43
N LEU A 194 -17.48 11.38 -2.86
CA LEU A 194 -16.85 11.92 -1.65
C LEU A 194 -15.53 12.62 -1.99
N GLU A 195 -15.09 13.52 -1.11
CA GLU A 195 -13.74 14.08 -1.16
C GLU A 195 -12.75 13.14 -0.45
N PRO A 196 -11.49 13.09 -0.87
CA PRO A 196 -10.45 12.40 -0.12
C PRO A 196 -10.21 13.06 1.24
N GLY A 197 -10.18 12.26 2.32
CA GLY A 197 -9.86 12.69 3.67
C GLY A 197 -8.40 12.39 4.03
N GLU A 198 -8.18 11.55 5.05
CA GLU A 198 -6.85 11.12 5.50
C GLU A 198 -6.54 9.68 5.08
N PHE A 199 -5.28 9.42 4.77
CA PHE A 199 -4.73 8.06 4.85
C PHE A 199 -3.96 7.90 6.16
N ILE A 200 -4.30 6.88 6.94
CA ILE A 200 -3.69 6.57 8.24
C ILE A 200 -2.97 5.24 8.12
N HIS A 201 -1.66 5.24 8.30
CA HIS A 201 -0.83 4.05 8.22
C HIS A 201 -0.39 3.62 9.61
N THR A 202 -0.93 2.50 10.09
CA THR A 202 -0.56 1.88 11.37
C THR A 202 0.29 0.64 11.10
N THR A 203 1.46 0.56 11.71
CA THR A 203 2.41 -0.53 11.50
C THR A 203 2.68 -1.31 12.78
N GLY A 204 2.93 -2.61 12.66
CA GLY A 204 3.36 -3.50 13.73
C GLY A 204 4.88 -3.55 13.86
N ASP A 205 5.55 -4.63 13.39
CA ASP A 205 7.02 -4.69 13.30
C ASP A 205 7.47 -3.76 12.17
N THR A 206 8.07 -2.65 12.56
CA THR A 206 8.45 -1.55 11.66
C THR A 206 9.97 -1.46 11.64
N HIS A 207 10.58 -1.82 10.52
CA HIS A 207 12.00 -2.10 10.51
C HIS A 207 12.74 -1.50 9.31
N ILE A 208 14.04 -1.35 9.50
CA ILE A 208 15.06 -1.05 8.47
C ILE A 208 16.03 -2.24 8.47
N TYR A 209 16.28 -2.84 7.31
CA TYR A 209 17.31 -3.85 7.17
C TYR A 209 18.69 -3.27 7.43
N LEU A 210 19.59 -4.03 8.10
CA LEU A 210 20.90 -3.52 8.51
C LEU A 210 21.76 -3.08 7.32
N ASN A 211 21.56 -3.69 6.15
CA ASN A 211 22.24 -3.33 4.90
C ASN A 211 21.62 -2.11 4.17
N HIS A 212 20.61 -1.44 4.78
CA HIS A 212 20.00 -0.22 4.25
C HIS A 212 20.37 1.05 5.02
N PHE A 213 21.21 0.97 6.04
CA PHE A 213 21.53 2.11 6.93
C PHE A 213 22.16 3.29 6.18
N ASP A 214 23.08 3.02 5.26
CA ASP A 214 23.71 4.07 4.45
C ASP A 214 22.68 4.79 3.57
N GLN A 215 21.80 4.04 2.95
CA GLN A 215 20.72 4.56 2.12
C GLN A 215 19.69 5.38 2.91
N VAL A 216 19.39 4.96 4.13
CA VAL A 216 18.52 5.70 5.06
C VAL A 216 19.20 7.00 5.47
N ASN A 217 20.48 6.98 5.83
CA ASN A 217 21.25 8.18 6.18
C ASN A 217 21.30 9.16 5.00
N GLU A 218 21.55 8.68 3.78
CA GLU A 218 21.47 9.50 2.57
C GLU A 218 20.07 10.13 2.42
N GLN A 219 19.00 9.36 2.56
CA GLN A 219 17.63 9.88 2.44
C GLN A 219 17.31 10.92 3.51
N LEU A 220 17.76 10.70 4.75
CA LEU A 220 17.55 11.63 5.87
C LEU A 220 18.33 12.95 5.72
N SER A 221 19.41 12.98 4.93
CA SER A 221 20.15 14.19 4.61
C SER A 221 19.44 15.11 3.61
N ARG A 222 18.43 14.59 2.90
CA ARG A 222 17.71 15.29 1.84
C ARG A 222 16.51 16.06 2.38
N THR A 223 16.33 17.30 1.93
CA THR A 223 15.16 18.12 2.26
C THR A 223 13.95 17.67 1.42
N PRO A 224 12.78 17.41 2.04
CA PRO A 224 11.55 17.15 1.29
C PRO A 224 11.19 18.32 0.37
N ARG A 225 10.69 18.02 -0.82
CA ARG A 225 10.12 18.96 -1.77
C ARG A 225 8.59 18.94 -1.69
N PRO A 226 7.88 19.89 -2.29
CA PRO A 226 6.41 19.90 -2.33
C PRO A 226 5.84 18.56 -2.81
N LEU A 227 4.69 18.18 -2.26
CA LEU A 227 3.98 16.99 -2.70
C LEU A 227 3.46 17.17 -4.12
N PRO A 228 3.49 16.11 -4.94
CA PRO A 228 2.84 16.12 -6.23
C PRO A 228 1.31 16.05 -6.08
N ARG A 229 0.62 16.26 -7.18
CA ARG A 229 -0.82 16.12 -7.29
C ARG A 229 -1.17 14.92 -8.17
N MET A 230 -2.03 14.04 -7.69
CA MET A 230 -2.60 12.94 -8.47
C MET A 230 -3.90 13.42 -9.11
N ILE A 231 -3.94 13.41 -10.43
CA ILE A 231 -5.15 13.66 -11.22
C ILE A 231 -5.71 12.31 -11.64
N ILE A 232 -6.97 12.07 -11.30
CA ILE A 232 -7.70 10.85 -11.63
C ILE A 232 -8.78 11.20 -12.65
N ASN A 233 -8.91 10.39 -13.69
CA ASN A 233 -9.90 10.61 -14.75
C ASN A 233 -11.33 10.66 -14.15
N PRO A 234 -12.03 11.81 -14.21
CA PRO A 234 -13.34 11.98 -13.59
C PRO A 234 -14.47 11.21 -14.29
N GLU A 235 -14.22 10.72 -15.51
CA GLU A 235 -15.22 9.97 -16.27
C GLU A 235 -15.39 8.53 -15.77
N VAL A 236 -14.41 7.98 -15.05
CA VAL A 236 -14.49 6.65 -14.46
C VAL A 236 -15.41 6.66 -13.24
N LYS A 237 -16.47 5.83 -13.27
CA LYS A 237 -17.55 5.81 -12.26
C LYS A 237 -17.51 4.57 -11.35
N SER A 238 -16.65 3.60 -11.65
CA SER A 238 -16.45 2.41 -10.83
C SER A 238 -14.98 2.20 -10.56
N VAL A 239 -14.63 1.84 -9.31
CA VAL A 239 -13.24 1.54 -8.94
C VAL A 239 -12.67 0.36 -9.73
N PHE A 240 -13.54 -0.51 -10.24
CA PHE A 240 -13.18 -1.70 -11.00
C PHE A 240 -12.91 -1.43 -12.49
N ASP A 241 -13.19 -0.21 -12.97
CA ASP A 241 -13.07 0.16 -14.38
C ASP A 241 -11.81 1.00 -14.65
N PHE A 242 -11.08 1.41 -13.61
CA PHE A 242 -9.86 2.18 -13.76
C PHE A 242 -8.77 1.41 -14.51
N LYS A 243 -8.04 2.14 -15.33
CA LYS A 243 -6.85 1.70 -16.06
C LYS A 243 -5.66 2.60 -15.70
N ALA A 244 -4.45 2.16 -16.03
CA ALA A 244 -3.24 2.91 -15.67
C ALA A 244 -3.18 4.31 -16.30
N GLU A 245 -3.75 4.49 -17.50
CA GLU A 245 -3.87 5.78 -18.19
C GLU A 245 -4.82 6.78 -17.55
N ASP A 246 -5.67 6.36 -16.61
CA ASP A 246 -6.60 7.24 -15.88
C ASP A 246 -5.91 8.04 -14.77
N PHE A 247 -4.62 7.81 -14.54
CA PHE A 247 -3.84 8.46 -13.49
C PHE A 247 -2.73 9.32 -14.07
N THR A 248 -2.73 10.62 -13.75
CA THR A 248 -1.67 11.56 -14.14
C THR A 248 -1.06 12.21 -12.90
N LEU A 249 0.25 12.12 -12.77
CA LEU A 249 0.97 12.75 -11.67
C LEU A 249 1.55 14.10 -12.12
N GLU A 250 1.14 15.19 -11.45
CA GLU A 250 1.61 16.52 -11.72
C GLU A 250 2.55 17.02 -10.61
N GLY A 251 3.59 17.78 -11.00
CA GLY A 251 4.49 18.44 -10.06
C GLY A 251 5.40 17.51 -9.27
N TYR A 252 5.65 16.29 -9.73
CA TYR A 252 6.55 15.36 -9.05
C TYR A 252 8.01 15.68 -9.38
N ASP A 253 8.69 16.34 -8.44
CA ASP A 253 10.11 16.71 -8.52
C ASP A 253 10.88 16.06 -7.35
N PRO A 254 11.14 14.75 -7.39
CA PRO A 254 11.86 14.05 -6.33
C PRO A 254 13.37 14.19 -6.45
N TRP A 255 14.08 13.98 -5.34
CA TRP A 255 15.49 13.66 -5.38
C TRP A 255 15.69 12.33 -6.15
N PRO A 256 16.91 12.08 -6.70
CA PRO A 256 17.21 10.82 -7.39
C PRO A 256 16.88 9.59 -6.55
N ALA A 257 16.59 8.48 -7.23
CA ALA A 257 16.37 7.19 -6.57
C ALA A 257 17.60 6.77 -5.77
N ILE A 258 17.37 6.11 -4.64
CA ILE A 258 18.40 5.46 -3.83
C ILE A 258 18.19 3.96 -3.97
N LYS A 259 19.15 3.26 -4.54
CA LYS A 259 19.10 1.80 -4.72
C LYS A 259 19.46 1.09 -3.43
N ALA A 260 18.74 0.01 -3.12
CA ALA A 260 19.06 -0.90 -2.02
C ALA A 260 18.77 -2.34 -2.44
N PRO A 261 19.47 -3.34 -1.89
CA PRO A 261 19.18 -4.75 -2.14
C PRO A 261 17.82 -5.13 -1.52
N VAL A 262 17.07 -5.98 -2.22
CA VAL A 262 15.85 -6.59 -1.65
C VAL A 262 16.28 -7.73 -0.72
N ALA A 263 15.68 -7.82 0.45
CA ALA A 263 15.88 -8.95 1.37
C ALA A 263 14.79 -10.01 1.11
N VAL A 264 15.17 -11.19 0.65
CA VAL A 264 14.30 -12.32 0.28
C VAL A 264 14.46 -13.50 1.23
#